data_cb1e1115d9c072fc5a11bac836d1783f
#
_entry.id   cb1e1115d9c072fc5a11bac836d1783f
#
_cell.length_a   1.000
_cell.length_b   1.000
_cell.length_c   1.000
_cell.angle_alpha   90.00
_cell.angle_beta   90.00
_cell.angle_gamma   90.00
#
_symmetry.space_group_name_H-M   'P 1'
#
loop_
_entity.id
_entity.type
_entity.pdbx_description
1 polymer ?
#
loop_
_entity_poly.entity_id
_entity_poly.type
_entity_poly.pdbx_seq_one_letter_code
_entity_poly.pdbx_strand_id
1 'polypeptide(L)'
;MMPEVIKYLEEHGLEYKNYGTYSTDSCDYPDYAKKVAEAILAGECEKGILICGTGIGITIAANRYEGIRAANCTNSFMAEATREHNDANILGMGARVIGVGTALKIVDTFLNT
;
A
#
# COMPACT_ATOMS: atom_id res chain seq x y z
N MET A 1 -8.92 -5.75 -6.63
CA MET A 1 -8.60 -5.31 -5.26
C MET A 1 -8.42 -3.79 -5.13
N MET A 2 -7.68 -3.15 -6.03
CA MET A 2 -7.51 -1.70 -5.98
C MET A 2 -8.83 -0.92 -6.03
N PRO A 3 -9.81 -1.25 -6.90
CA PRO A 3 -11.09 -0.52 -6.92
C PRO A 3 -11.82 -0.53 -5.58
N GLU A 4 -11.79 -1.64 -4.86
CA GLU A 4 -12.45 -1.77 -3.56
C GLU A 4 -11.72 -0.96 -2.50
N VAL A 5 -10.39 -0.89 -2.56
CA VAL A 5 -9.60 -0.07 -1.64
C VAL A 5 -9.89 1.41 -1.88
N ILE A 6 -9.98 1.85 -3.15
CA ILE A 6 -10.31 3.23 -3.49
C ILE A 6 -11.70 3.58 -2.97
N LYS A 7 -12.67 2.68 -3.15
CA LYS A 7 -14.03 2.88 -2.65
C LYS A 7 -14.03 3.04 -1.12
N TYR A 8 -13.25 2.22 -0.41
CA TYR A 8 -13.10 2.33 1.04
C TYR A 8 -12.59 3.72 1.42
N LEU A 9 -11.56 4.22 0.74
CA LEU A 9 -11.00 5.55 1.03
C LEU A 9 -12.02 6.65 0.81
N GLU A 10 -12.80 6.57 -0.27
CA GLU A 10 -13.85 7.53 -0.57
C GLU A 10 -14.97 7.51 0.48
N GLU A 11 -15.42 6.32 0.89
CA GLU A 11 -16.49 6.15 1.88
C GLU A 11 -16.09 6.66 3.26
N HIS A 12 -14.80 6.67 3.58
CA HIS A 12 -14.30 7.17 4.87
C HIS A 12 -13.81 8.62 4.79
N GLY A 13 -14.08 9.31 3.69
CA GLY A 13 -13.75 10.73 3.53
C GLY A 13 -12.24 11.01 3.48
N LEU A 14 -11.45 10.03 3.11
CA LEU A 14 -10.00 10.16 3.04
C LEU A 14 -9.57 10.71 1.68
N GLU A 15 -8.67 11.69 1.69
CA GLU A 15 -8.07 12.18 0.46
C GLU A 15 -7.04 11.16 -0.05
N TYR A 16 -7.03 10.93 -1.36
CA TYR A 16 -6.09 10.00 -1.96
C TYR A 16 -5.67 10.47 -3.36
N LYS A 17 -4.50 9.98 -3.78
CA LYS A 17 -4.01 10.13 -5.15
C LYS A 17 -3.75 8.74 -5.70
N ASN A 18 -4.24 8.48 -6.90
CA ASN A 18 -4.07 7.19 -7.56
C ASN A 18 -2.94 7.28 -8.58
N TYR A 19 -1.81 6.63 -8.29
CA TYR A 19 -0.66 6.56 -9.19
C TYR A 19 -0.59 5.25 -9.97
N GLY A 20 -1.55 4.34 -9.71
CA GLY A 20 -1.59 3.03 -10.34
C GLY A 20 -2.34 3.02 -11.65
N THR A 21 -2.37 1.85 -12.27
CA THR A 21 -3.17 1.59 -13.46
C THR A 21 -4.14 0.46 -13.19
N TYR A 22 -5.27 0.50 -13.88
CA TYR A 22 -6.25 -0.58 -13.85
C TYR A 22 -5.99 -1.61 -14.94
N SER A 23 -4.90 -1.47 -15.70
CA SER A 23 -4.55 -2.41 -16.76
C SER A 23 -4.26 -3.78 -16.17
N THR A 24 -4.76 -4.83 -16.84
CA THR A 24 -4.45 -6.22 -16.51
C THR A 24 -3.14 -6.66 -17.16
N ASP A 25 -2.55 -5.83 -18.01
CA ASP A 25 -1.26 -6.10 -18.62
C ASP A 25 -0.17 -6.11 -17.55
N SER A 26 0.92 -6.83 -17.82
CA SER A 26 2.02 -6.87 -16.89
C SER A 26 2.56 -5.47 -16.70
N CYS A 27 2.52 -5.00 -15.47
CA CYS A 27 2.99 -3.68 -15.11
C CYS A 27 4.40 -3.80 -14.55
N ASP A 28 5.23 -2.82 -14.85
CA ASP A 28 6.53 -2.72 -14.21
C ASP A 28 6.32 -2.14 -12.81
N TYR A 29 6.20 -3.02 -11.81
CA TYR A 29 5.90 -2.60 -10.44
C TYR A 29 6.95 -1.65 -9.82
N PRO A 30 8.24 -1.66 -10.22
CA PRO A 30 9.17 -0.65 -9.72
C PRO A 30 8.77 0.78 -10.04
N ASP A 31 8.10 1.02 -11.17
CA ASP A 31 7.66 2.36 -11.56
C ASP A 31 6.56 2.88 -10.63
N TYR A 32 5.64 2.01 -10.19
CA TYR A 32 4.59 2.41 -9.24
C TYR A 32 5.15 2.64 -7.86
N ALA A 33 6.04 1.77 -7.41
CA ALA A 33 6.73 1.95 -6.13
C ALA A 33 7.48 3.28 -6.11
N LYS A 34 8.14 3.65 -7.21
CA LYS A 34 8.84 4.91 -7.34
C LYS A 34 7.90 6.10 -7.20
N LYS A 35 6.78 6.10 -7.92
CA LYS A 35 5.82 7.21 -7.87
C LYS A 35 5.26 7.43 -6.47
N VAL A 36 4.89 6.35 -5.79
CA VAL A 36 4.34 6.43 -4.43
C VAL A 36 5.43 6.89 -3.45
N ALA A 37 6.62 6.31 -3.55
CA ALA A 37 7.75 6.70 -2.69
C ALA A 37 8.08 8.19 -2.86
N GLU A 38 8.16 8.68 -4.08
CA GLU A 38 8.45 10.08 -4.37
C GLU A 38 7.37 11.01 -3.81
N ALA A 39 6.09 10.62 -3.90
CA ALA A 39 4.98 11.41 -3.36
C ALA A 39 5.08 11.55 -1.84
N ILE A 40 5.45 10.47 -1.14
CA ILE A 40 5.63 10.51 0.31
C ILE A 40 6.84 11.36 0.68
N LEU A 41 7.96 11.19 -0.01
CA LEU A 41 9.18 11.94 0.28
C LEU A 41 9.03 13.44 -0.03
N ALA A 42 8.18 13.79 -0.99
CA ALA A 42 7.87 15.17 -1.32
C ALA A 42 6.83 15.81 -0.38
N GLY A 43 6.26 15.04 0.54
CA GLY A 43 5.23 15.53 1.46
C GLY A 43 3.83 15.64 0.88
N GLU A 44 3.61 15.12 -0.32
CA GLU A 44 2.29 15.13 -0.96
C GLU A 44 1.32 14.14 -0.31
N CYS A 45 1.84 13.05 0.23
CA CYS A 45 1.08 12.02 0.92
C CYS A 45 1.82 11.59 2.18
N GLU A 46 1.08 11.22 3.21
CA GLU A 46 1.67 10.70 4.45
C GLU A 46 1.93 9.21 4.38
N LYS A 47 1.05 8.48 3.72
CA LYS A 47 1.08 7.01 3.63
C LYS A 47 0.80 6.56 2.21
N GLY A 48 1.28 5.38 1.87
CA GLY A 48 1.05 4.78 0.56
C GLY A 48 0.52 3.36 0.68
N ILE A 49 -0.20 2.93 -0.35
CA ILE A 49 -0.71 1.56 -0.48
C ILE A 49 -0.28 1.03 -1.83
N LEU A 50 0.44 -0.08 -1.84
CA LEU A 50 0.92 -0.74 -3.05
C LEU A 50 0.35 -2.16 -3.13
N ILE A 51 -0.20 -2.51 -4.28
CA ILE A 51 -0.80 -3.82 -4.49
C ILE A 51 -0.20 -4.46 -5.74
N CYS A 52 0.27 -5.70 -5.61
CA CYS A 52 0.67 -6.52 -6.75
C CYS A 52 0.24 -7.97 -6.50
N GLY A 53 0.79 -8.94 -7.22
CA GLY A 53 0.40 -10.33 -7.07
C GLY A 53 0.63 -10.90 -5.68
N THR A 54 1.84 -10.71 -5.14
CA THR A 54 2.21 -11.18 -3.79
C THR A 54 2.42 -10.04 -2.80
N GLY A 55 2.65 -8.84 -3.28
CA GLY A 55 3.05 -7.69 -2.47
C GLY A 55 4.56 -7.65 -2.20
N ILE A 56 5.27 -8.74 -2.44
CA ILE A 56 6.68 -8.87 -2.07
C ILE A 56 7.59 -7.97 -2.93
N GLY A 57 7.53 -8.12 -4.24
CA GLY A 57 8.41 -7.39 -5.15
C GLY A 57 8.21 -5.88 -5.07
N ILE A 58 6.97 -5.44 -5.03
CA ILE A 58 6.65 -4.01 -4.97
C ILE A 58 7.08 -3.40 -3.63
N THR A 59 6.99 -4.16 -2.55
CA THR A 59 7.45 -3.74 -1.23
C THR A 59 8.98 -3.60 -1.21
N ILE A 60 9.69 -4.57 -1.79
CA ILE A 60 11.15 -4.50 -1.92
C ILE A 60 11.57 -3.27 -2.73
N ALA A 61 10.88 -3.03 -3.85
CA ALA A 61 11.17 -1.88 -4.71
C ALA A 61 10.99 -0.55 -3.96
N ALA A 62 9.92 -0.42 -3.18
CA ALA A 62 9.66 0.77 -2.39
C ALA A 62 10.75 1.00 -1.33
N ASN A 63 11.21 -0.05 -0.68
CA ASN A 63 12.21 0.06 0.38
C ASN A 63 13.61 0.43 -0.11
N ARG A 64 13.82 0.53 -1.42
CA ARG A 64 15.08 1.04 -1.97
C ARG A 64 15.25 2.55 -1.81
N TYR A 65 14.18 3.25 -1.48
CA TYR A 65 14.21 4.70 -1.31
C TYR A 65 14.43 5.04 0.15
N GLU A 66 15.43 5.89 0.42
CA GLU A 66 15.72 6.34 1.77
C GLU A 66 14.53 7.12 2.33
N GLY A 67 14.14 6.81 3.55
CA GLY A 67 12.97 7.42 4.18
C GLY A 67 11.67 6.64 3.96
N ILE A 68 11.69 5.58 3.15
CA ILE A 68 10.54 4.71 2.93
C ILE A 68 10.68 3.45 3.78
N ARG A 69 9.61 3.16 4.50
CA ARG A 69 9.47 1.95 5.32
C ARG A 69 8.21 1.24 4.88
N ALA A 70 8.36 0.35 3.90
CA ALA A 70 7.26 -0.41 3.33
C ALA A 70 7.18 -1.80 3.97
N ALA A 71 5.99 -2.22 4.33
CA ALA A 71 5.74 -3.52 4.93
C ALA A 71 4.70 -4.28 4.12
N ASN A 72 4.99 -5.54 3.80
CA ASN A 72 4.05 -6.44 3.13
C ASN A 72 3.22 -7.15 4.19
N CYS A 73 1.94 -6.85 4.26
CA CYS A 73 1.04 -7.39 5.29
C CYS A 73 0.01 -8.33 4.68
N THR A 74 -0.19 -9.48 5.33
CA THR A 74 -1.16 -10.48 4.93
C THR A 74 -2.32 -10.61 5.91
N ASN A 75 -2.26 -9.89 7.04
CA ASN A 75 -3.34 -9.84 8.01
C ASN A 75 -3.28 -8.52 8.79
N SER A 76 -4.33 -8.24 9.56
CA SER A 76 -4.43 -6.99 10.30
C SER A 76 -3.45 -6.89 11.47
N PHE A 77 -3.04 -8.01 12.04
CA PHE A 77 -2.05 -8.00 13.11
C PHE A 77 -0.71 -7.45 12.60
N MET A 78 -0.29 -7.87 11.40
CA MET A 78 0.94 -7.37 10.79
C MET A 78 0.85 -5.87 10.51
N ALA A 79 -0.31 -5.39 10.05
CA ALA A 79 -0.53 -3.97 9.79
C ALA A 79 -0.42 -3.14 11.06
N GLU A 80 -1.03 -3.59 12.15
CA GLU A 80 -0.94 -2.93 13.44
C GLU A 80 0.50 -2.92 13.97
N ALA A 81 1.15 -4.10 13.95
CA ALA A 81 2.50 -4.24 14.47
C ALA A 81 3.51 -3.38 13.71
N THR A 82 3.43 -3.34 12.39
CA THR A 82 4.38 -2.54 11.61
C THR A 82 4.18 -1.03 11.82
N ARG A 83 2.94 -0.58 12.10
CA ARG A 83 2.71 0.82 12.45
C ARG A 83 3.22 1.13 13.85
N GLU A 84 2.99 0.26 14.81
CA GLU A 84 3.40 0.49 16.21
C GLU A 84 4.91 0.35 16.41
N HIS A 85 5.55 -0.60 15.74
CA HIS A 85 6.95 -0.96 16.02
C HIS A 85 7.93 -0.50 14.94
N ASN A 86 7.49 -0.38 13.70
CA ASN A 86 8.38 -0.07 12.58
C ASN A 86 8.10 1.31 11.96
N ASP A 87 7.01 1.96 12.35
CA ASP A 87 6.57 3.22 11.74
C ASP A 87 6.53 3.14 10.21
N ALA A 88 5.98 2.05 9.68
CA ALA A 88 5.87 1.86 8.24
C ALA A 88 4.98 2.95 7.62
N ASN A 89 5.42 3.50 6.50
CA ASN A 89 4.66 4.53 5.77
C ASN A 89 4.07 4.03 4.45
N ILE A 90 4.42 2.81 4.04
CA ILE A 90 3.82 2.16 2.89
C ILE A 90 3.34 0.75 3.28
N LEU A 91 2.10 0.45 2.89
CA LEU A 91 1.50 -0.87 3.03
C LEU A 91 1.57 -1.58 1.68
N GLY A 92 2.19 -2.75 1.64
CA GLY A 92 2.18 -3.64 0.48
C GLY A 92 1.22 -4.80 0.70
N MET A 93 0.46 -5.17 -0.33
CA MET A 93 -0.47 -6.30 -0.27
C MET A 93 -0.44 -7.09 -1.58
N GLY A 94 -0.78 -8.37 -1.49
CA GLY A 94 -0.83 -9.26 -2.64
C GLY A 94 -2.25 -9.68 -3.00
N ALA A 95 -2.72 -9.27 -4.18
CA ALA A 95 -4.07 -9.58 -4.64
C ALA A 95 -4.30 -11.07 -4.88
N ARG A 96 -3.23 -11.84 -5.09
CA ARG A 96 -3.31 -13.30 -5.26
C ARG A 96 -3.19 -14.06 -3.95
N VAL A 97 -2.85 -13.37 -2.86
CA VAL A 97 -2.58 -13.99 -1.55
C VAL A 97 -3.76 -13.81 -0.60
N ILE A 98 -4.38 -12.63 -0.64
CA ILE A 98 -5.48 -12.28 0.26
C ILE A 98 -6.72 -11.88 -0.53
N GLY A 99 -7.88 -12.08 0.09
CA GLY A 99 -9.15 -11.63 -0.48
C GLY A 99 -9.44 -10.17 -0.17
N VAL A 100 -10.46 -9.63 -0.82
CA VAL A 100 -10.86 -8.22 -0.67
C VAL A 100 -11.24 -7.88 0.77
N GLY A 101 -12.00 -8.74 1.44
CA GLY A 101 -12.41 -8.48 2.83
C GLY A 101 -11.23 -8.35 3.77
N THR A 102 -10.25 -9.24 3.64
CA THR A 102 -9.02 -9.19 4.42
C THR A 102 -8.22 -7.93 4.07
N ALA A 103 -8.13 -7.61 2.78
CA ALA A 103 -7.40 -6.41 2.34
C ALA A 103 -7.99 -5.13 2.95
N LEU A 104 -9.31 -4.99 2.95
CA LEU A 104 -9.96 -3.81 3.53
C LEU A 104 -9.73 -3.71 5.03
N LYS A 105 -9.70 -4.82 5.74
CA LYS A 105 -9.39 -4.84 7.17
C LYS A 105 -7.94 -4.44 7.43
N ILE A 106 -7.02 -4.90 6.58
CA ILE A 106 -5.60 -4.52 6.67
C ILE A 106 -5.46 -3.01 6.44
N VAL A 107 -6.10 -2.47 5.42
CA VAL A 107 -6.06 -1.03 5.11
C VAL A 107 -6.61 -0.21 6.27
N ASP A 108 -7.78 -0.61 6.79
CA ASP A 108 -8.39 0.07 7.93
C ASP A 108 -7.44 0.12 9.14
N THR A 109 -6.85 -1.02 9.47
CA THR A 109 -5.93 -1.12 10.60
C THR A 109 -4.68 -0.27 10.37
N PHE A 110 -4.10 -0.34 9.17
CA PHE A 110 -2.89 0.42 8.82
C PHE A 110 -3.11 1.93 8.90
N LEU A 111 -4.23 2.42 8.40
CA LEU A 111 -4.52 3.85 8.36
C LEU A 111 -4.93 4.40 9.72
N ASN A 112 -5.49 3.59 10.61
CA ASN A 112 -6.00 4.02 11.90
C ASN A 112 -5.10 3.66 13.09
N THR A 113 -3.91 3.14 12.84
CA THR A 113 -2.95 2.84 13.91
C THR A 113 -1.84 3.91 14.03
#